data_65c77bf3691858a3e27587f71840aced
#
_entry.id   65c77bf3691858a3e27587f71840aced
#
_cell.length_a   1.000
_cell.length_b   1.000
_cell.length_c   1.000
_cell.angle_alpha   90.00
_cell.angle_beta   90.00
_cell.angle_gamma   90.00
#
_symmetry.space_group_name_H-M   'P 1'
#
loop_
_entity.id
_entity.type
_entity.pdbx_description
1 polymer ?
#
loop_
_entity_poly.entity_id
_entity_poly.type
_entity_poly.pdbx_seq_one_letter_code
_entity_poly.pdbx_strand_id
1 'polypeptide(L)'
;MSDNENKDYELQIRRNPQSLLEEYPRKGTNIQSTHYCAGCGHGILHKLIAECMDELGIQERCVMISPVGCSVYAYFYFNCGNFQTAHGRAPAVATGISRAEDNAIVMSYQGDGDLASIGLNETLQAANRGEKIAVFVVNNTVY
;
A
#
# COMPACT_ATOMS: atom_id res chain seq x y z
N MET A 1 7.85 44.80 13.57
CA MET A 1 9.11 44.11 13.25
C MET A 1 8.83 42.65 13.49
N SER A 2 8.62 41.91 12.42
CA SER A 2 8.24 40.50 12.46
C SER A 2 9.51 39.66 12.50
N ASP A 3 9.71 38.96 13.60
CA ASP A 3 10.77 37.96 13.74
C ASP A 3 10.50 36.83 12.74
N ASN A 4 11.29 36.83 11.69
CA ASN A 4 11.32 35.77 10.70
C ASN A 4 12.15 34.65 11.34
N GLU A 5 11.48 33.71 12.04
CA GLU A 5 12.11 32.49 12.50
C GLU A 5 12.59 31.71 11.27
N ASN A 6 13.89 31.79 11.08
CA ASN A 6 14.61 30.97 10.11
C ASN A 6 14.52 29.54 10.59
N LYS A 7 13.49 28.81 10.15
CA LYS A 7 13.41 27.37 10.37
C LYS A 7 14.50 26.72 9.53
N ASP A 8 15.60 26.36 10.17
CA ASP A 8 16.60 25.50 9.58
C ASP A 8 15.94 24.17 9.20
N TYR A 9 15.65 24.04 7.92
CA TYR A 9 15.20 22.77 7.36
C TYR A 9 16.41 21.85 7.31
N GLU A 10 16.59 21.05 8.35
CA GLU A 10 17.57 19.98 8.36
C GLU A 10 17.11 18.91 7.35
N LEU A 11 17.90 18.73 6.29
CA LEU A 11 17.65 17.70 5.28
C LEU A 11 17.84 16.33 5.94
N GLN A 12 16.75 15.71 6.37
CA GLN A 12 16.81 14.34 6.88
C GLN A 12 16.89 13.39 5.70
N ILE A 13 18.07 12.81 5.48
CA ILE A 13 18.22 11.65 4.60
C ILE A 13 17.61 10.46 5.34
N ARG A 14 16.36 10.17 5.05
CA ARG A 14 15.70 9.00 5.61
C ARG A 14 16.30 7.74 4.98
N ARG A 15 16.70 6.80 5.83
CA ARG A 15 17.04 5.43 5.40
C ARG A 15 15.81 4.77 4.81
N ASN A 16 16.01 3.62 4.17
CA ASN A 16 14.86 2.81 3.73
C ASN A 16 13.92 2.57 4.92
N PRO A 17 12.60 2.78 4.75
CA PRO A 17 11.63 2.49 5.78
C PRO A 17 11.74 1.03 6.26
N GLN A 18 11.58 0.79 7.56
CA GLN A 18 11.60 -0.57 8.14
C GLN A 18 10.42 -1.41 7.63
N SER A 19 9.33 -0.75 7.29
CA SER A 19 8.15 -1.39 6.69
C SER A 19 8.35 -1.84 5.25
N LEU A 20 9.52 -1.57 4.64
CA LEU A 20 9.94 -2.22 3.39
C LEU A 20 11.00 -3.28 3.68
N LEU A 21 10.93 -4.39 2.95
CA LEU A 21 11.93 -5.44 3.00
C LEU A 21 13.27 -4.90 2.47
N GLU A 22 14.37 -5.10 3.20
CA GLU A 22 15.72 -4.71 2.77
C GLU A 22 16.18 -5.51 1.55
N GLU A 23 15.82 -6.78 1.53
CA GLU A 23 16.03 -7.68 0.42
C GLU A 23 14.70 -8.24 -0.06
N TYR A 24 14.64 -8.66 -1.32
CA TYR A 24 13.44 -9.29 -1.87
C TYR A 24 13.54 -10.82 -1.79
N PRO A 25 13.33 -11.45 -0.64
CA PRO A 25 13.54 -12.89 -0.45
C PRO A 25 12.63 -13.74 -1.34
N ARG A 26 11.55 -13.15 -1.82
CA ARG A 26 10.57 -13.79 -2.70
C ARG A 26 10.88 -13.60 -4.19
N LYS A 27 11.97 -12.91 -4.52
CA LYS A 27 12.33 -12.56 -5.90
C LYS A 27 12.88 -13.74 -6.71
N GLY A 28 13.31 -14.79 -6.06
CA GLY A 28 13.99 -15.92 -6.70
C GLY A 28 15.35 -15.48 -7.31
N THR A 29 15.68 -16.05 -8.47
CA THR A 29 16.92 -15.73 -9.20
C THR A 29 16.82 -14.50 -10.09
N ASN A 30 15.70 -13.80 -10.09
CA ASN A 30 15.48 -12.64 -10.94
C ASN A 30 16.24 -11.42 -10.40
N ILE A 31 17.17 -10.91 -11.18
CA ILE A 31 18.05 -9.78 -10.83
C ILE A 31 17.46 -8.40 -11.13
N GLN A 32 16.18 -8.30 -11.52
CA GLN A 32 15.53 -7.01 -11.75
C GLN A 32 15.48 -6.21 -10.44
N SER A 33 15.81 -4.94 -10.53
CA SER A 33 15.76 -4.01 -9.39
C SER A 33 14.34 -3.70 -8.93
N THR A 34 13.36 -3.79 -9.81
CA THR A 34 11.94 -3.55 -9.54
C THR A 34 11.05 -4.32 -10.52
N HIS A 35 9.82 -4.63 -10.07
CA HIS A 35 8.77 -5.18 -10.93
C HIS A 35 7.98 -4.10 -11.67
N TYR A 36 8.20 -2.83 -11.33
CA TYR A 36 7.42 -1.72 -11.81
C TYR A 36 8.10 -0.98 -12.96
N CYS A 37 7.30 -0.43 -13.85
CA CYS A 37 7.77 0.42 -14.94
C CYS A 37 8.23 1.79 -14.42
N ALA A 38 9.18 2.39 -15.11
CA ALA A 38 9.62 3.75 -14.78
C ALA A 38 8.45 4.75 -14.88
N GLY A 39 8.26 5.56 -13.85
CA GLY A 39 7.21 6.59 -13.82
C GLY A 39 5.78 6.11 -13.54
N CYS A 40 5.54 4.80 -13.30
CA CYS A 40 4.20 4.28 -13.04
C CYS A 40 3.61 4.66 -11.67
N GLY A 41 4.41 5.27 -10.80
CA GLY A 41 3.97 5.75 -9.47
C GLY A 41 3.99 4.71 -8.34
N HIS A 42 3.98 3.41 -8.64
CA HIS A 42 3.94 2.37 -7.61
C HIS A 42 5.09 2.45 -6.61
N GLY A 43 6.33 2.61 -7.09
CA GLY A 43 7.50 2.68 -6.19
C GLY A 43 7.47 3.89 -5.26
N ILE A 44 6.99 5.04 -5.74
CA ILE A 44 6.84 6.26 -4.92
C ILE A 44 5.79 6.03 -3.85
N LEU A 45 4.63 5.48 -4.21
CA LEU A 45 3.54 5.22 -3.28
C LEU A 45 3.93 4.18 -2.23
N HIS A 46 4.67 3.13 -2.61
CA HIS A 46 5.20 2.15 -1.65
C HIS A 46 6.06 2.80 -0.59
N LYS A 47 6.98 3.66 -1.01
CA LYS A 47 7.85 4.38 -0.08
C LYS A 47 7.04 5.25 0.89
N LEU A 48 6.08 6.03 0.38
CA LEU A 48 5.25 6.90 1.21
C LEU A 48 4.40 6.11 2.22
N ILE A 49 3.78 5.01 1.79
CA ILE A 49 3.00 4.15 2.69
C ILE A 49 3.91 3.55 3.77
N ALA A 50 5.09 3.04 3.40
CA ALA A 50 6.02 2.45 4.35
C ALA A 50 6.55 3.48 5.35
N GLU A 51 6.87 4.70 4.91
CA GLU A 51 7.26 5.80 5.79
C GLU A 51 6.14 6.14 6.78
N CYS A 52 4.89 6.20 6.32
CA CYS A 52 3.74 6.41 7.20
C CYS A 52 3.57 5.26 8.21
N MET A 53 3.77 4.01 7.79
CA MET A 53 3.70 2.85 8.70
C MET A 53 4.76 2.96 9.82
N ASP A 54 5.98 3.35 9.45
CA ASP A 54 7.08 3.53 10.40
C ASP A 54 6.81 4.71 11.36
N GLU A 55 6.41 5.85 10.83
CA GLU A 55 6.11 7.06 11.62
C GLU A 55 4.97 6.83 12.63
N LEU A 56 3.98 6.05 12.26
CA LEU A 56 2.84 5.72 13.11
C LEU A 56 3.12 4.51 14.02
N GLY A 57 4.23 3.79 13.82
CA GLY A 57 4.58 2.59 14.58
C GLY A 57 3.56 1.46 14.44
N ILE A 58 2.99 1.29 13.24
CA ILE A 58 1.86 0.37 13.01
C ILE A 58 2.20 -0.85 12.17
N GLN A 59 3.45 -1.04 11.77
CA GLN A 59 3.90 -2.09 10.87
C GLN A 59 3.37 -3.49 11.26
N GLU A 60 3.53 -3.88 12.51
CA GLU A 60 3.14 -5.20 13.03
C GLU A 60 1.62 -5.47 13.00
N ARG A 61 0.84 -4.42 12.88
CA ARG A 61 -0.63 -4.48 12.83
C ARG A 61 -1.16 -4.37 11.42
N CYS A 62 -0.33 -4.00 10.45
CA CYS A 62 -0.75 -3.78 9.07
C CYS A 62 -0.96 -5.09 8.31
N VAL A 63 -2.07 -5.15 7.60
CA VAL A 63 -2.39 -6.21 6.65
C VAL A 63 -2.68 -5.59 5.29
N MET A 64 -1.80 -5.83 4.34
CA MET A 64 -1.93 -5.35 2.96
C MET A 64 -2.75 -6.35 2.14
N ILE A 65 -3.79 -5.87 1.47
CA ILE A 65 -4.56 -6.67 0.51
C ILE A 65 -4.12 -6.29 -0.90
N SER A 66 -3.51 -7.25 -1.59
CA SER A 66 -2.91 -7.06 -2.91
C SER A 66 -3.68 -7.87 -3.95
N PRO A 67 -4.58 -7.25 -4.72
CA PRO A 67 -5.32 -7.93 -5.78
C PRO A 67 -4.50 -8.07 -7.07
N VAL A 68 -5.09 -8.63 -8.10
CA VAL A 68 -4.47 -8.82 -9.40
C VAL A 68 -4.15 -7.48 -10.10
N GLY A 69 -3.12 -7.48 -10.92
CA GLY A 69 -2.53 -6.33 -11.58
C GLY A 69 -1.17 -5.98 -10.99
N CYS A 70 -0.63 -4.81 -11.30
CA CYS A 70 0.67 -4.40 -10.76
C CYS A 70 0.68 -4.29 -9.22
N SER A 71 -0.46 -4.08 -8.61
CA SER A 71 -0.63 -4.03 -7.16
C SER A 71 -0.29 -5.36 -6.45
N VAL A 72 -0.39 -6.50 -7.14
CA VAL A 72 -0.02 -7.80 -6.57
C VAL A 72 1.45 -7.86 -6.14
N TYR A 73 2.29 -7.10 -6.81
CA TYR A 73 3.72 -7.05 -6.49
C TYR A 73 4.04 -6.38 -5.15
N ALA A 74 3.10 -5.68 -4.51
CA ALA A 74 3.29 -5.10 -3.18
C ALA A 74 3.78 -6.15 -2.16
N TYR A 75 3.34 -7.38 -2.30
CA TYR A 75 3.77 -8.54 -1.52
C TYR A 75 5.30 -8.75 -1.50
N PHE A 76 6.02 -8.34 -2.55
CA PHE A 76 7.47 -8.48 -2.61
C PHE A 76 8.24 -7.38 -1.85
N TYR A 77 7.56 -6.28 -1.53
CA TYR A 77 8.20 -5.07 -1.02
C TYR A 77 7.87 -4.78 0.44
N PHE A 78 6.62 -4.94 0.85
CA PHE A 78 6.20 -4.60 2.21
C PHE A 78 6.54 -5.70 3.22
N ASN A 79 7.12 -5.27 4.34
CA ASN A 79 7.40 -6.11 5.49
C ASN A 79 6.23 -6.03 6.49
N CYS A 80 5.08 -6.54 6.08
CA CYS A 80 3.88 -6.63 6.90
C CYS A 80 3.04 -7.84 6.47
N GLY A 81 1.92 -8.08 7.15
CA GLY A 81 0.94 -9.08 6.73
C GLY A 81 0.46 -8.79 5.30
N ASN A 82 0.37 -9.82 4.47
CA ASN A 82 -0.12 -9.66 3.09
C ASN A 82 -1.12 -10.75 2.74
N PHE A 83 -2.20 -10.32 2.07
CA PHE A 83 -3.22 -11.21 1.55
C PHE A 83 -3.41 -10.95 0.05
N GLN A 84 -3.14 -11.96 -0.78
CA GLN A 84 -3.42 -11.87 -2.20
C GLN A 84 -4.85 -12.31 -2.48
N THR A 85 -5.53 -11.61 -3.38
CA THR A 85 -6.94 -11.87 -3.70
C THR A 85 -7.22 -11.80 -5.19
N ALA A 86 -8.37 -12.31 -5.59
CA ALA A 86 -8.84 -12.22 -6.96
C ALA A 86 -9.06 -10.75 -7.38
N HIS A 87 -8.95 -10.51 -8.69
CA HIS A 87 -9.11 -9.19 -9.29
C HIS A 87 -10.45 -8.56 -8.91
N GLY A 88 -10.41 -7.32 -8.43
CA GLY A 88 -11.58 -6.56 -7.99
C GLY A 88 -12.16 -6.96 -6.63
N ARG A 89 -11.57 -7.92 -5.91
CA ARG A 89 -12.13 -8.45 -4.65
C ARG A 89 -11.45 -7.93 -3.39
N ALA A 90 -10.48 -7.03 -3.52
CA ALA A 90 -9.73 -6.52 -2.38
C ALA A 90 -10.60 -5.87 -1.31
N PRO A 91 -11.58 -4.99 -1.61
CA PRO A 91 -12.42 -4.40 -0.58
C PRO A 91 -13.31 -5.42 0.15
N ALA A 92 -13.74 -6.48 -0.53
CA ALA A 92 -14.53 -7.55 0.10
C ALA A 92 -13.68 -8.37 1.08
N VAL A 93 -12.47 -8.76 0.70
CA VAL A 93 -11.53 -9.47 1.58
C VAL A 93 -11.09 -8.58 2.73
N ALA A 94 -10.77 -7.32 2.45
CA ALA A 94 -10.43 -6.32 3.46
C ALA A 94 -11.53 -6.15 4.51
N THR A 95 -12.79 -6.09 4.08
CA THR A 95 -13.96 -6.08 4.96
C THR A 95 -13.98 -7.29 5.90
N GLY A 96 -13.76 -8.48 5.35
CA GLY A 96 -13.75 -9.72 6.14
C GLY A 96 -12.65 -9.71 7.21
N ILE A 97 -11.43 -9.34 6.84
CA ILE A 97 -10.29 -9.28 7.78
C ILE A 97 -10.50 -8.19 8.84
N SER A 98 -10.93 -6.98 8.43
CA SER A 98 -11.19 -5.88 9.35
C SER A 98 -12.27 -6.19 10.40
N ARG A 99 -13.22 -7.03 10.06
CA ARG A 99 -14.28 -7.47 10.99
C ARG A 99 -13.87 -8.65 11.86
N ALA A 100 -12.91 -9.46 11.39
CA ALA A 100 -12.44 -10.64 12.11
C ALA A 100 -11.34 -10.30 13.14
N GLU A 101 -10.60 -9.21 12.92
CA GLU A 101 -9.46 -8.84 13.75
C GLU A 101 -9.48 -7.33 14.04
N ASP A 102 -9.98 -6.98 15.22
CA ASP A 102 -10.17 -5.58 15.64
C ASP A 102 -8.85 -4.79 15.73
N ASN A 103 -7.74 -5.47 15.97
CA ASN A 103 -6.44 -4.82 16.11
C ASN A 103 -5.70 -4.65 14.78
N ALA A 104 -6.17 -5.27 13.71
CA ALA A 104 -5.57 -5.14 12.40
C ALA A 104 -5.85 -3.78 11.77
N ILE A 105 -4.82 -3.23 11.10
CA ILE A 105 -4.94 -2.08 10.22
C ILE A 105 -4.93 -2.61 8.79
N VAL A 106 -6.11 -2.70 8.21
CA VAL A 106 -6.30 -3.32 6.90
C VAL A 106 -6.20 -2.27 5.80
N MET A 107 -5.28 -2.51 4.88
CA MET A 107 -5.01 -1.62 3.75
C MET A 107 -5.27 -2.37 2.44
N SER A 108 -6.16 -1.85 1.60
CA SER A 108 -6.34 -2.33 0.23
C SER A 108 -5.49 -1.50 -0.72
N TYR A 109 -4.61 -2.16 -1.49
CA TYR A 109 -3.72 -1.52 -2.43
C TYR A 109 -4.06 -1.95 -3.86
N GLN A 110 -4.66 -1.06 -4.63
CA GLN A 110 -5.32 -1.39 -5.90
C GLN A 110 -4.87 -0.48 -7.05
N GLY A 111 -4.81 -1.04 -8.25
CA GLY A 111 -4.77 -0.25 -9.48
C GLY A 111 -6.16 0.29 -9.83
N ASP A 112 -6.20 1.27 -10.73
CA ASP A 112 -7.43 1.89 -11.21
C ASP A 112 -8.38 0.89 -11.89
N GLY A 113 -7.85 0.00 -12.72
CA GLY A 113 -8.65 -1.04 -13.37
C GLY A 113 -9.22 -2.07 -12.38
N ASP A 114 -8.46 -2.38 -11.33
CA ASP A 114 -8.92 -3.29 -10.28
C ASP A 114 -10.05 -2.67 -9.46
N LEU A 115 -9.88 -1.44 -9.00
CA LEU A 115 -10.85 -0.77 -8.12
C LEU A 115 -12.05 -0.24 -8.88
N ALA A 116 -11.81 0.53 -9.95
CA ALA A 116 -12.83 1.33 -10.61
C ALA A 116 -13.51 0.63 -11.79
N SER A 117 -13.00 -0.52 -12.22
CA SER A 117 -13.60 -1.34 -13.26
C SER A 117 -14.16 -2.62 -12.67
N ILE A 118 -13.35 -3.67 -12.51
CA ILE A 118 -13.81 -4.98 -12.03
C ILE A 118 -14.36 -4.93 -10.60
N GLY A 119 -13.70 -4.17 -9.71
CA GLY A 119 -14.02 -4.07 -8.28
C GLY A 119 -14.92 -2.92 -7.88
N LEU A 120 -15.54 -2.22 -8.82
CA LEU A 120 -16.35 -1.03 -8.51
C LEU A 120 -17.47 -1.33 -7.52
N ASN A 121 -18.18 -2.44 -7.70
CA ASN A 121 -19.28 -2.81 -6.81
C ASN A 121 -18.79 -3.09 -5.38
N GLU A 122 -17.72 -3.85 -5.21
CA GLU A 122 -17.13 -4.17 -3.92
C GLU A 122 -16.63 -2.90 -3.20
N THR A 123 -16.02 -2.00 -3.96
CA THR A 123 -15.53 -0.71 -3.45
C THR A 123 -16.68 0.15 -2.96
N LEU A 124 -17.74 0.32 -3.77
CA LEU A 124 -18.91 1.11 -3.41
C LEU A 124 -19.63 0.51 -2.19
N GLN A 125 -19.76 -0.80 -2.12
CA GLN A 125 -20.42 -1.48 -0.99
C GLN A 125 -19.60 -1.35 0.29
N ALA A 126 -18.28 -1.47 0.23
CA ALA A 126 -17.42 -1.27 1.40
C ALA A 126 -17.50 0.19 1.89
N ALA A 127 -17.44 1.16 0.98
CA ALA A 127 -17.59 2.57 1.30
C ALA A 127 -18.97 2.89 1.90
N ASN A 128 -20.05 2.37 1.30
CA ASN A 128 -21.42 2.59 1.78
C ASN A 128 -21.66 2.05 3.20
N ARG A 129 -20.99 0.97 3.56
CA ARG A 129 -21.04 0.41 4.92
C ARG A 129 -20.10 1.08 5.91
N GLY A 130 -19.23 1.98 5.46
CA GLY A 130 -18.23 2.63 6.32
C GLY A 130 -17.23 1.65 6.92
N GLU A 131 -16.77 0.67 6.13
CA GLU A 131 -15.80 -0.33 6.60
C GLU A 131 -14.49 0.32 7.06
N LYS A 132 -13.92 -0.20 8.14
CA LYS A 132 -12.66 0.30 8.72
C LYS A 132 -11.44 -0.20 7.93
N ILE A 133 -11.32 0.23 6.68
CA ILE A 133 -10.23 -0.12 5.79
C ILE A 133 -9.63 1.15 5.14
N ALA A 134 -8.33 1.17 4.91
CA ALA A 134 -7.70 2.19 4.09
C ALA A 134 -7.58 1.68 2.65
N VAL A 135 -8.02 2.48 1.68
CA VAL A 135 -7.97 2.10 0.27
C VAL A 135 -7.01 3.03 -0.48
N PHE A 136 -5.92 2.45 -0.97
CA PHE A 136 -4.94 3.14 -1.81
C PHE A 136 -5.17 2.78 -3.27
N VAL A 137 -5.26 3.79 -4.12
CA VAL A 137 -5.51 3.62 -5.54
C VAL A 137 -4.38 4.22 -6.35
N VAL A 138 -3.76 3.40 -7.19
CA VAL A 138 -2.80 3.88 -8.18
C VAL A 138 -3.56 4.14 -9.49
N ASN A 139 -3.97 5.39 -9.68
CA ASN A 139 -4.67 5.81 -10.91
C ASN A 139 -3.66 6.32 -11.94
N ASN A 140 -3.02 5.41 -12.63
CA ASN A 140 -2.02 5.71 -13.65
C ASN A 140 -2.46 5.30 -15.07
N THR A 141 -3.65 4.75 -15.22
CA THR A 141 -4.24 4.29 -16.49
C THR A 141 -3.37 3.28 -17.25
N VAL A 142 -2.49 2.58 -16.55
CA VAL A 142 -1.57 1.59 -17.12
C VAL A 142 -1.83 0.23 -16.51
N TYR A 143 -1.88 -0.75 -17.38
CA TYR A 143 -2.03 -2.16 -17.01
C TYR A 143 -0.76 -2.93 -17.35
#